data_d4213d896b455e377ac6afeac62ba213
#
_entry.id   d4213d896b455e377ac6afeac62ba213
#
_cell.length_a   1.000
_cell.length_b   1.000
_cell.length_c   1.000
_cell.angle_alpha   90.00
_cell.angle_beta   90.00
_cell.angle_gamma   90.00
#
_symmetry.space_group_name_H-M   'P 1'
#
loop_
_entity.id
_entity.type
_entity.pdbx_description
1 polymer ?
#
loop_
_entity_poly.entity_id
_entity_poly.type
_entity_poly.pdbx_seq_one_letter_code
_entity_poly.pdbx_strand_id
1 'polypeptide(L)'
;REHPWSIAEKRRIRDCQQADIKYLSGWKQWKRTSSKSLKKVLSEVKELSSYLELWRHDIHSIEGKFGTGIQSYFSFLRFLVLLTFVIFILMFSFLTLPSIIAKYGIFNSSFAESPPKNTELHCTVYTPSGNQGLVYFYTYLKDLLSGTGFLEMTSLFYGYYTIDAAWFSILRYNLPLAYLLATFAYLALSLLWIIKRSVEGFKQNLVHHEDQFQSYCNKVFAGWDFCITDPNAARLKHRSLQYELQTDLEEERLKRKIADRTMKEKLRIYSLRIFINIIVIAVLSGCFYSIYRATVFSQENSNKDVGNKNFQANLFVQYLPSVVITLANFIAPQIFSFLITFEDYSPAFEIRLTLMRCVFVRLANIGVLLFSLWSQISHCTTDKCKACGYNYELYPCWESEVGREMYKLMIFDFIIILAVTLFVDFPRKLLVTHCSCKPVQWCGLQEFGISDNVLEIIYGQTICWIGTFFSPLLPAIATIKYFIIFYIKKISLIHTRKPAARPIRASSSNFFFLVVLLIGLVLAFVPLGISIAHIPSSKACGPFRSFNTSWAVVPATVLGFPTGLQQVLHAIASEAFAVPFFMVICLIMVYLIALAGAHKRVVEQLREQLALESRDKLFLIRKITEAQRCP
;
A
#
# COMPACT_ATOMS: atom_id res chain seq x y z
N ARG A 1 35.15 10.71 19.87
CA ARG A 1 35.25 9.61 20.87
C ARG A 1 36.24 8.52 20.47
N GLU A 2 36.83 8.57 19.29
CA GLU A 2 37.59 7.44 18.68
C GLU A 2 39.12 7.54 18.81
N HIS A 3 39.67 8.64 19.31
CA HIS A 3 41.11 8.75 19.53
C HIS A 3 41.51 8.60 21.00
N PRO A 4 42.59 7.85 21.30
CA PRO A 4 43.09 7.63 22.66
C PRO A 4 43.85 8.86 23.20
N TRP A 5 43.21 10.01 23.17
CA TRP A 5 43.82 11.26 23.69
C TRP A 5 43.58 11.41 25.18
N SER A 6 44.53 12.03 25.85
CA SER A 6 44.40 12.33 27.27
C SER A 6 43.19 13.24 27.57
N ILE A 7 42.62 13.15 28.77
CA ILE A 7 41.46 13.98 29.18
C ILE A 7 41.80 15.47 29.09
N ALA A 8 43.03 15.86 29.38
CA ALA A 8 43.50 17.23 29.31
C ALA A 8 43.47 17.74 27.85
N GLU A 9 43.88 16.93 26.89
CA GLU A 9 43.91 17.26 25.47
C GLU A 9 42.50 17.31 24.88
N LYS A 10 41.63 16.40 25.29
CA LYS A 10 40.19 16.45 24.95
C LYS A 10 39.50 17.71 25.46
N ARG A 11 39.91 18.22 26.67
CA ARG A 11 39.42 19.49 27.19
C ARG A 11 39.94 20.67 26.37
N ARG A 12 41.24 20.70 26.05
CA ARG A 12 41.86 21.75 25.25
C ARG A 12 41.22 21.90 23.88
N ILE A 13 40.97 20.78 23.18
CA ILE A 13 40.25 20.78 21.87
C ILE A 13 38.84 21.31 22.04
N ARG A 14 38.13 20.95 23.10
CA ARG A 14 36.79 21.43 23.38
C ARG A 14 36.75 22.90 23.65
N ASP A 15 37.75 23.41 24.37
CA ASP A 15 37.89 24.86 24.67
C ASP A 15 38.24 25.65 23.41
N CYS A 16 39.12 25.13 22.52
CA CYS A 16 39.37 25.71 21.21
C CYS A 16 38.10 25.71 20.33
N GLN A 17 37.34 24.64 20.30
CA GLN A 17 36.06 24.59 19.55
C GLN A 17 35.00 25.56 20.14
N GLN A 18 35.02 25.81 21.45
CA GLN A 18 34.14 26.79 22.07
C GLN A 18 34.58 28.22 21.78
N ALA A 19 35.91 28.49 21.66
CA ALA A 19 36.42 29.76 21.24
C ALA A 19 36.03 30.11 19.79
N ASP A 20 36.15 29.14 18.86
CA ASP A 20 35.71 29.32 17.47
C ASP A 20 34.21 29.62 17.33
N ILE A 21 33.38 29.14 18.28
CA ILE A 21 31.94 29.42 18.30
C ILE A 21 31.64 30.88 18.66
N LYS A 22 32.47 31.53 19.46
CA LYS A 22 32.32 32.95 19.86
C LYS A 22 32.51 33.95 18.70
N TYR A 23 33.25 33.55 17.66
CA TYR A 23 33.53 34.41 16.48
C TYR A 23 32.53 34.19 15.32
N LEU A 24 31.53 33.34 15.48
CA LEU A 24 30.49 33.14 14.47
C LEU A 24 29.48 34.29 14.49
N SER A 25 29.10 34.79 13.29
CA SER A 25 28.06 35.83 13.16
C SER A 25 26.77 35.39 13.87
N GLY A 26 26.05 36.34 14.50
CA GLY A 26 24.86 36.08 15.30
C GLY A 26 23.81 35.18 14.59
N TRP A 27 23.68 35.32 13.27
CA TRP A 27 22.81 34.48 12.43
C TRP A 27 23.26 33.00 12.38
N LYS A 28 24.56 32.76 12.21
CA LYS A 28 25.10 31.37 12.18
C LYS A 28 25.01 30.72 13.55
N GLN A 29 25.18 31.50 14.63
CA GLN A 29 25.04 31.04 16.01
C GLN A 29 23.58 30.72 16.33
N TRP A 30 22.63 31.59 15.93
CA TRP A 30 21.19 31.33 16.06
C TRP A 30 20.75 30.07 15.30
N LYS A 31 21.14 29.93 14.03
CA LYS A 31 20.85 28.75 13.19
C LYS A 31 21.40 27.46 13.81
N ARG A 32 22.60 27.50 14.39
CA ARG A 32 23.24 26.34 15.04
C ARG A 32 22.53 25.96 16.34
N THR A 33 22.18 26.97 17.17
CA THR A 33 21.46 26.77 18.43
C THR A 33 20.04 26.26 18.16
N SER A 34 19.35 26.91 17.25
CA SER A 34 18.00 26.49 16.80
C SER A 34 18.00 25.07 16.22
N SER A 35 18.99 24.73 15.39
CA SER A 35 19.15 23.36 14.87
C SER A 35 19.44 22.32 15.96
N LYS A 36 20.23 22.68 17.00
CA LYS A 36 20.48 21.77 18.12
C LYS A 36 19.25 21.60 19.00
N SER A 37 18.53 22.68 19.27
CA SER A 37 17.29 22.68 20.05
C SER A 37 16.23 21.87 19.33
N LEU A 38 16.09 22.05 18.01
CA LEU A 38 15.16 21.30 17.18
C LEU A 38 15.50 19.79 17.13
N LYS A 39 16.79 19.46 17.05
CA LYS A 39 17.24 18.06 17.12
C LYS A 39 16.98 17.44 18.49
N LYS A 40 17.10 18.20 19.58
CA LYS A 40 16.80 17.73 20.93
C LYS A 40 15.30 17.47 21.08
N VAL A 41 14.46 18.43 20.70
CA VAL A 41 13.00 18.27 20.68
C VAL A 41 12.59 17.09 19.80
N LEU A 42 13.20 16.95 18.61
CA LEU A 42 12.92 15.83 17.71
C LEU A 42 13.33 14.49 18.32
N SER A 43 14.43 14.43 19.08
CA SER A 43 14.85 13.20 19.77
C SER A 43 13.90 12.87 20.93
N GLU A 44 13.45 13.85 21.69
CA GLU A 44 12.47 13.68 22.78
C GLU A 44 11.11 13.24 22.23
N VAL A 45 10.64 13.87 21.14
CA VAL A 45 9.41 13.45 20.42
C VAL A 45 9.57 12.03 19.86
N LYS A 46 10.74 11.69 19.32
CA LYS A 46 11.01 10.33 18.83
C LYS A 46 11.03 9.30 19.95
N GLU A 47 11.57 9.65 21.09
CA GLU A 47 11.56 8.80 22.30
C GLU A 47 10.13 8.60 22.80
N LEU A 48 9.36 9.69 22.93
CA LEU A 48 7.94 9.65 23.30
C LEU A 48 7.12 8.83 22.28
N SER A 49 7.35 9.02 20.98
CA SER A 49 6.69 8.25 19.93
C SER A 49 7.04 6.77 19.98
N SER A 50 8.23 6.40 20.46
CA SER A 50 8.63 5.00 20.60
C SER A 50 7.86 4.27 21.72
N TYR A 51 7.42 4.99 22.76
CA TYR A 51 6.52 4.42 23.79
C TYR A 51 5.08 4.24 23.27
N LEU A 52 4.67 5.08 22.33
CA LEU A 52 3.33 5.02 21.69
C LEU A 52 3.29 4.11 20.47
N GLU A 53 4.39 3.38 20.17
CA GLU A 53 4.42 2.45 19.04
C GLU A 53 3.40 1.34 19.20
N LEU A 54 2.42 1.31 18.31
CA LEU A 54 1.37 0.29 18.25
C LEU A 54 2.01 -1.11 18.11
N TRP A 55 1.61 -2.07 18.97
CA TRP A 55 2.05 -3.47 18.94
C TRP A 55 3.57 -3.72 19.10
N ARG A 56 4.31 -2.84 19.72
CA ARG A 56 5.76 -2.98 19.89
C ARG A 56 6.15 -4.32 20.53
N HIS A 57 5.50 -4.66 21.65
CA HIS A 57 5.76 -5.92 22.37
C HIS A 57 5.45 -7.15 21.52
N ASP A 58 4.32 -7.14 20.82
CA ASP A 58 3.88 -8.25 19.96
C ASP A 58 4.83 -8.48 18.80
N ILE A 59 5.27 -7.39 18.15
CA ILE A 59 6.21 -7.46 17.02
C ILE A 59 7.57 -7.97 17.46
N HIS A 60 8.08 -7.55 18.63
CA HIS A 60 9.32 -8.10 19.19
C HIS A 60 9.19 -9.58 19.59
N SER A 61 8.03 -9.98 20.14
CA SER A 61 7.78 -11.39 20.44
C SER A 61 7.74 -12.26 19.17
N ILE A 62 7.17 -11.74 18.08
CA ILE A 62 7.15 -12.40 16.78
C ILE A 62 8.57 -12.49 16.19
N GLU A 63 9.36 -11.43 16.29
CA GLU A 63 10.75 -11.40 15.86
C GLU A 63 11.58 -12.47 16.57
N GLY A 64 11.47 -12.56 17.90
CA GLY A 64 12.17 -13.56 18.70
C GLY A 64 11.77 -15.01 18.39
N LYS A 65 10.51 -15.26 18.02
CA LYS A 65 9.99 -16.62 17.76
C LYS A 65 10.13 -17.08 16.32
N PHE A 66 9.96 -16.17 15.35
CA PHE A 66 9.80 -16.51 13.93
C PHE A 66 10.81 -15.82 13.00
N GLY A 67 11.64 -14.94 13.54
CA GLY A 67 12.70 -14.25 12.82
C GLY A 67 12.27 -12.94 12.16
N THR A 68 13.26 -12.21 11.63
CA THR A 68 13.13 -10.86 11.09
C THR A 68 12.30 -10.79 9.80
N GLY A 69 12.26 -11.86 9.00
CA GLY A 69 11.48 -11.91 7.77
C GLY A 69 9.98 -11.79 8.03
N ILE A 70 9.46 -12.53 9.01
CA ILE A 70 8.03 -12.48 9.39
C ILE A 70 7.73 -11.19 10.14
N GLN A 71 8.64 -10.72 11.00
CA GLN A 71 8.54 -9.41 11.66
C GLN A 71 8.37 -8.27 10.66
N SER A 72 9.03 -8.35 9.49
CA SER A 72 8.91 -7.33 8.45
C SER A 72 7.48 -7.17 7.92
N TYR A 73 6.72 -8.27 7.79
CA TYR A 73 5.32 -8.26 7.41
C TYR A 73 4.44 -7.51 8.43
N PHE A 74 4.60 -7.82 9.73
CA PHE A 74 3.82 -7.16 10.79
C PHE A 74 4.19 -5.68 10.95
N SER A 75 5.46 -5.32 10.76
CA SER A 75 5.91 -3.93 10.72
C SER A 75 5.32 -3.16 9.51
N PHE A 76 5.20 -3.82 8.36
CA PHE A 76 4.53 -3.27 7.18
C PHE A 76 3.03 -3.08 7.41
N LEU A 77 2.35 -4.06 8.01
CA LEU A 77 0.94 -3.96 8.35
C LEU A 77 0.67 -2.82 9.36
N ARG A 78 1.50 -2.67 10.39
CA ARG A 78 1.46 -1.53 11.32
C ARG A 78 1.55 -0.18 10.58
N PHE A 79 2.45 -0.08 9.63
CA PHE A 79 2.58 1.13 8.80
C PHE A 79 1.30 1.45 8.03
N LEU A 80 0.65 0.44 7.44
CA LEU A 80 -0.59 0.66 6.69
C LEU A 80 -1.77 1.04 7.59
N VAL A 81 -1.86 0.46 8.80
CA VAL A 81 -2.87 0.87 9.79
C VAL A 81 -2.71 2.35 10.13
N LEU A 82 -1.48 2.80 10.38
CA LEU A 82 -1.23 4.22 10.69
C LEU A 82 -1.52 5.12 9.49
N LEU A 83 -1.14 4.70 8.28
CA LEU A 83 -1.40 5.44 7.05
C LEU A 83 -2.91 5.62 6.81
N THR A 84 -3.68 4.52 6.86
CA THR A 84 -5.13 4.56 6.65
C THR A 84 -5.85 5.35 7.74
N PHE A 85 -5.37 5.27 8.99
CA PHE A 85 -5.91 6.06 10.09
C PHE A 85 -5.71 7.57 9.90
N VAL A 86 -4.54 7.99 9.43
CA VAL A 86 -4.27 9.40 9.12
C VAL A 86 -5.14 9.88 7.95
N ILE A 87 -5.30 9.06 6.90
CA ILE A 87 -6.22 9.36 5.79
C ILE A 87 -7.66 9.49 6.31
N PHE A 88 -8.10 8.60 7.19
CA PHE A 88 -9.42 8.69 7.82
C PHE A 88 -9.61 9.99 8.58
N ILE A 89 -8.65 10.38 9.44
CA ILE A 89 -8.72 11.65 10.19
C ILE A 89 -8.84 12.84 9.22
N LEU A 90 -8.06 12.83 8.14
CA LEU A 90 -8.08 13.90 7.14
C LEU A 90 -9.47 13.98 6.47
N MET A 91 -10.00 12.87 5.97
CA MET A 91 -11.31 12.85 5.30
C MET A 91 -12.45 13.19 6.28
N PHE A 92 -12.39 12.67 7.50
CA PHE A 92 -13.37 12.95 8.53
C PHE A 92 -13.40 14.44 8.92
N SER A 93 -12.23 15.04 9.18
CA SER A 93 -12.13 16.42 9.65
C SER A 93 -12.51 17.45 8.59
N PHE A 94 -12.15 17.22 7.32
CA PHE A 94 -12.39 18.20 6.24
C PHE A 94 -13.71 17.99 5.48
N LEU A 95 -14.26 16.78 5.47
CA LEU A 95 -15.49 16.51 4.73
C LEU A 95 -16.67 16.14 5.63
N THR A 96 -16.48 15.12 6.45
CA THR A 96 -17.60 14.55 7.20
C THR A 96 -18.06 15.48 8.32
N LEU A 97 -17.14 15.99 9.11
CA LEU A 97 -17.43 16.87 10.24
C LEU A 97 -18.11 18.19 9.79
N PRO A 98 -17.59 18.94 8.79
CA PRO A 98 -18.28 20.14 8.33
C PRO A 98 -19.66 19.86 7.74
N SER A 99 -19.82 18.72 7.02
CA SER A 99 -21.12 18.33 6.45
C SER A 99 -22.14 18.00 7.52
N ILE A 100 -21.75 17.30 8.60
CA ILE A 100 -22.63 17.00 9.73
C ILE A 100 -23.03 18.29 10.46
N ILE A 101 -22.06 19.16 10.78
CA ILE A 101 -22.32 20.42 11.47
C ILE A 101 -23.28 21.29 10.67
N ALA A 102 -23.08 21.42 9.37
CA ALA A 102 -23.95 22.20 8.51
C ALA A 102 -25.36 21.61 8.40
N LYS A 103 -25.46 20.28 8.22
CA LYS A 103 -26.77 19.60 8.02
C LYS A 103 -27.64 19.61 9.26
N TYR A 104 -27.06 19.54 10.45
CA TYR A 104 -27.78 19.56 11.71
C TYR A 104 -27.90 20.96 12.35
N GLY A 105 -27.43 22.02 11.66
CA GLY A 105 -27.52 23.39 12.16
C GLY A 105 -26.73 23.65 13.44
N ILE A 106 -25.73 22.83 13.76
CA ILE A 106 -24.88 23.00 14.93
C ILE A 106 -24.07 24.29 14.77
N PHE A 107 -23.98 25.11 15.80
CA PHE A 107 -23.28 26.41 15.81
C PHE A 107 -23.86 27.47 14.85
N ASN A 108 -25.19 27.58 14.73
CA ASN A 108 -25.84 28.54 13.83
C ASN A 108 -25.33 28.48 12.38
N SER A 109 -24.93 27.30 11.94
CA SER A 109 -24.53 27.10 10.54
C SER A 109 -25.76 27.11 9.64
N SER A 110 -25.68 27.81 8.52
CA SER A 110 -26.66 27.74 7.44
C SER A 110 -25.99 27.07 6.23
N PHE A 111 -26.74 26.27 5.52
CA PHE A 111 -26.26 25.69 4.27
C PHE A 111 -27.03 26.30 3.09
N ALA A 112 -26.33 26.61 2.04
CA ALA A 112 -26.92 26.95 0.77
C ALA A 112 -27.00 25.67 -0.07
N GLU A 113 -28.20 25.15 -0.18
CA GLU A 113 -28.50 24.15 -1.18
C GLU A 113 -28.86 24.92 -2.44
N SER A 114 -28.01 24.88 -3.47
CA SER A 114 -28.38 25.50 -4.73
C SER A 114 -29.63 24.80 -5.25
N PRO A 115 -30.75 25.52 -5.44
CA PRO A 115 -31.90 24.94 -6.11
C PRO A 115 -31.43 24.41 -7.47
N PRO A 116 -31.91 23.25 -7.92
CA PRO A 116 -31.58 22.75 -9.24
C PRO A 116 -31.87 23.87 -10.23
N LYS A 117 -30.80 24.37 -10.89
CA LYS A 117 -30.95 25.41 -11.90
C LYS A 117 -31.81 24.87 -13.02
N ASN A 118 -33.05 25.26 -12.95
CA ASN A 118 -34.07 25.17 -14.01
C ASN A 118 -34.27 23.82 -14.70
N THR A 119 -35.52 23.39 -14.56
CA THR A 119 -36.30 22.76 -15.62
C THR A 119 -35.91 21.34 -16.00
N GLU A 120 -36.79 20.44 -15.62
CA GLU A 120 -37.16 19.22 -16.37
C GLU A 120 -36.04 18.32 -16.90
N LEU A 121 -34.83 18.42 -16.35
CA LEU A 121 -33.80 17.46 -16.70
C LEU A 121 -34.02 16.22 -15.79
N HIS A 122 -34.49 15.13 -16.38
CA HIS A 122 -34.74 13.85 -15.69
C HIS A 122 -33.51 13.31 -14.94
N CYS A 123 -32.31 13.80 -15.21
CA CYS A 123 -31.07 13.39 -14.55
C CYS A 123 -30.85 14.01 -13.16
N THR A 124 -31.77 14.82 -12.65
CA THR A 124 -31.65 15.48 -11.33
C THR A 124 -32.37 14.74 -10.19
N VAL A 125 -33.09 13.67 -10.50
CA VAL A 125 -33.90 12.94 -9.50
C VAL A 125 -33.17 11.69 -9.07
N TYR A 126 -32.79 11.66 -7.78
CA TYR A 126 -32.24 10.48 -7.12
C TYR A 126 -32.90 10.32 -5.75
N THR A 127 -33.65 9.24 -5.59
CA THR A 127 -34.21 8.83 -4.30
C THR A 127 -33.53 7.54 -3.88
N PRO A 128 -32.64 7.58 -2.86
CA PRO A 128 -32.07 6.37 -2.30
C PRO A 128 -33.17 5.44 -1.80
N SER A 129 -33.05 4.15 -2.05
CA SER A 129 -34.03 3.15 -1.61
C SER A 129 -34.01 2.99 -0.10
N GLY A 130 -34.81 3.81 0.60
CA GLY A 130 -35.04 3.66 2.02
C GLY A 130 -36.06 2.55 2.29
N ASN A 131 -35.74 1.59 3.12
CA ASN A 131 -36.68 0.60 3.60
C ASN A 131 -37.71 1.28 4.50
N GLN A 132 -38.90 1.53 3.99
CA GLN A 132 -40.05 1.99 4.80
C GLN A 132 -40.74 0.77 5.40
N GLY A 133 -40.64 0.59 6.71
CA GLY A 133 -41.35 -0.46 7.43
C GLY A 133 -40.48 -1.28 8.39
N LEU A 134 -41.04 -2.36 8.92
CA LEU A 134 -40.37 -3.32 9.80
C LEU A 134 -39.25 -4.03 9.01
N VAL A 135 -38.00 -3.69 9.33
CA VAL A 135 -36.83 -4.26 8.66
C VAL A 135 -36.34 -5.49 9.42
N TYR A 136 -36.35 -6.65 8.79
CA TYR A 136 -35.83 -7.88 9.39
C TYR A 136 -34.31 -7.79 9.54
N PHE A 137 -33.75 -8.38 10.59
CA PHE A 137 -32.30 -8.42 10.85
C PHE A 137 -31.48 -8.88 9.63
N TYR A 138 -31.99 -9.83 8.89
CA TYR A 138 -31.42 -10.32 7.65
C TYR A 138 -31.28 -9.22 6.57
N THR A 139 -32.25 -8.30 6.45
CA THR A 139 -32.19 -7.18 5.50
C THR A 139 -31.09 -6.18 5.92
N TYR A 140 -30.94 -5.92 7.22
CA TYR A 140 -29.83 -5.12 7.72
C TYR A 140 -28.48 -5.74 7.43
N LEU A 141 -28.33 -7.05 7.62
CA LEU A 141 -27.09 -7.75 7.31
C LEU A 141 -26.76 -7.71 5.82
N LYS A 142 -27.78 -7.89 4.95
CA LYS A 142 -27.65 -7.74 3.51
C LYS A 142 -27.19 -6.34 3.14
N ASP A 143 -27.87 -5.30 3.65
CA ASP A 143 -27.55 -3.91 3.36
C ASP A 143 -26.15 -3.54 3.86
N LEU A 144 -25.74 -4.05 5.03
CA LEU A 144 -24.40 -3.90 5.56
C LEU A 144 -23.34 -4.55 4.65
N LEU A 145 -23.60 -5.73 4.13
CA LEU A 145 -22.66 -6.42 3.24
C LEU A 145 -22.59 -5.76 1.85
N SER A 146 -23.74 -5.32 1.32
CA SER A 146 -23.84 -4.75 -0.03
C SER A 146 -23.58 -3.25 -0.12
N GLY A 147 -23.59 -2.53 1.01
CA GLY A 147 -23.49 -1.09 1.01
C GLY A 147 -24.75 -0.37 0.48
N THR A 148 -25.91 -1.05 0.53
CA THR A 148 -27.20 -0.54 0.04
C THR A 148 -28.11 -0.11 1.20
N GLY A 149 -29.31 0.34 0.89
CA GLY A 149 -30.33 0.69 1.86
C GLY A 149 -29.92 1.82 2.82
N PHE A 150 -29.94 1.57 4.12
CA PHE A 150 -29.62 2.59 5.12
C PHE A 150 -28.18 3.11 5.03
N LEU A 151 -27.21 2.28 4.58
CA LEU A 151 -25.80 2.71 4.44
C LEU A 151 -25.62 3.73 3.33
N GLU A 152 -26.40 3.67 2.28
CA GLU A 152 -26.33 4.60 1.15
C GLU A 152 -26.67 6.04 1.57
N MET A 153 -27.52 6.19 2.60
CA MET A 153 -27.89 7.48 3.17
C MET A 153 -26.88 8.02 4.19
N THR A 154 -25.89 7.23 4.56
CA THR A 154 -24.88 7.65 5.57
C THR A 154 -23.73 8.44 4.94
N SER A 155 -22.97 9.10 5.81
CA SER A 155 -21.72 9.81 5.41
C SER A 155 -20.64 8.89 4.83
N LEU A 156 -20.90 7.59 4.71
CA LEU A 156 -19.98 6.62 4.12
C LEU A 156 -19.80 6.89 2.63
N PHE A 157 -20.86 7.20 1.89
CA PHE A 157 -20.86 7.32 0.45
C PHE A 157 -20.95 8.77 -0.04
N TYR A 158 -20.48 8.97 -1.27
CA TYR A 158 -20.43 10.25 -1.97
C TYR A 158 -21.80 10.98 -2.02
N GLY A 159 -22.90 10.26 -2.22
CA GLY A 159 -24.25 10.82 -2.34
C GLY A 159 -24.75 11.60 -1.12
N TYR A 160 -24.14 11.38 0.06
CA TYR A 160 -24.48 12.11 1.29
C TYR A 160 -24.08 13.60 1.25
N TYR A 161 -23.02 13.93 0.51
CA TYR A 161 -22.36 15.24 0.51
C TYR A 161 -22.98 16.19 -0.50
N THR A 162 -24.23 16.61 -0.27
CA THR A 162 -25.03 17.45 -1.21
C THR A 162 -24.92 18.96 -0.97
N ILE A 163 -24.15 19.40 0.02
CA ILE A 163 -24.02 20.79 0.44
C ILE A 163 -22.98 21.49 -0.43
N ASP A 164 -23.33 22.58 -1.12
CA ASP A 164 -22.40 23.35 -1.95
C ASP A 164 -21.53 24.29 -1.11
N ALA A 165 -22.12 24.97 -0.11
CA ALA A 165 -21.40 25.83 0.79
C ALA A 165 -22.03 25.83 2.18
N ALA A 166 -21.21 25.74 3.21
CA ALA A 166 -21.61 25.92 4.60
C ALA A 166 -21.12 27.27 5.12
N TRP A 167 -22.02 28.00 5.82
CA TRP A 167 -21.68 29.25 6.49
C TRP A 167 -21.50 28.98 7.98
N PHE A 168 -20.25 29.14 8.45
CA PHE A 168 -19.90 29.05 9.86
C PHE A 168 -19.66 30.47 10.38
N SER A 169 -20.71 31.12 10.87
CA SER A 169 -20.67 32.52 11.28
C SER A 169 -20.24 33.45 10.13
N ILE A 170 -18.96 33.81 10.06
CA ILE A 170 -18.40 34.73 9.04
C ILE A 170 -17.69 33.96 7.91
N LEU A 171 -17.35 32.70 8.12
CA LEU A 171 -16.53 31.92 7.20
C LEU A 171 -17.40 31.09 6.25
N ARG A 172 -17.24 31.33 4.95
CA ARG A 172 -17.84 30.50 3.90
C ARG A 172 -16.95 29.30 3.61
N TYR A 173 -17.43 28.10 3.88
CA TYR A 173 -16.73 26.86 3.59
C TYR A 173 -17.26 26.24 2.28
N ASN A 174 -16.38 26.13 1.27
CA ASN A 174 -16.71 25.52 -0.02
C ASN A 174 -16.43 24.01 0.05
N LEU A 175 -17.48 23.19 0.23
CA LEU A 175 -17.35 21.76 0.38
C LEU A 175 -16.81 21.06 -0.88
N PRO A 176 -17.27 21.38 -2.13
CA PRO A 176 -16.72 20.79 -3.34
C PRO A 176 -15.21 20.99 -3.50
N LEU A 177 -14.72 22.20 -3.23
CA LEU A 177 -13.28 22.49 -3.28
C LEU A 177 -12.52 21.72 -2.19
N ALA A 178 -13.05 21.70 -0.96
CA ALA A 178 -12.46 20.94 0.14
C ALA A 178 -12.38 19.44 -0.17
N TYR A 179 -13.40 18.92 -0.88
CA TYR A 179 -13.42 17.52 -1.31
C TYR A 179 -12.26 17.18 -2.27
N LEU A 180 -12.03 18.00 -3.28
CA LEU A 180 -10.91 17.82 -4.19
C LEU A 180 -9.56 18.01 -3.49
N LEU A 181 -9.42 19.06 -2.67
CA LEU A 181 -8.18 19.32 -1.94
C LEU A 181 -7.85 18.18 -0.96
N ALA A 182 -8.83 17.65 -0.25
CA ALA A 182 -8.65 16.50 0.63
C ALA A 182 -8.23 15.25 -0.16
N THR A 183 -8.78 15.06 -1.38
CA THR A 183 -8.39 13.96 -2.26
C THR A 183 -6.93 14.07 -2.68
N PHE A 184 -6.49 15.22 -3.15
CA PHE A 184 -5.08 15.44 -3.49
C PHE A 184 -4.18 15.34 -2.26
N ALA A 185 -4.64 15.84 -1.10
CA ALA A 185 -3.87 15.81 0.14
C ALA A 185 -3.61 14.39 0.63
N TYR A 186 -4.60 13.48 0.65
CA TYR A 186 -4.36 12.11 1.09
C TYR A 186 -3.47 11.33 0.12
N LEU A 187 -3.58 11.56 -1.19
CA LEU A 187 -2.70 10.94 -2.18
C LEU A 187 -1.27 11.44 -2.05
N ALA A 188 -1.07 12.76 -1.93
CA ALA A 188 0.25 13.36 -1.74
C ALA A 188 0.89 12.91 -0.41
N LEU A 189 0.12 12.88 0.68
CA LEU A 189 0.58 12.40 1.97
C LEU A 189 0.99 10.93 1.93
N SER A 190 0.20 10.09 1.26
CA SER A 190 0.53 8.68 1.04
C SER A 190 1.82 8.53 0.25
N LEU A 191 1.97 9.28 -0.85
CA LEU A 191 3.17 9.28 -1.68
C LEU A 191 4.42 9.70 -0.90
N LEU A 192 4.36 10.83 -0.20
CA LEU A 192 5.48 11.34 0.59
C LEU A 192 5.91 10.37 1.70
N TRP A 193 4.95 9.76 2.38
CA TRP A 193 5.25 8.83 3.47
C TRP A 193 5.84 7.52 2.96
N ILE A 194 5.32 6.99 1.85
CA ILE A 194 5.87 5.79 1.19
C ILE A 194 7.29 6.07 0.68
N ILE A 195 7.53 7.20 -0.01
CA ILE A 195 8.86 7.57 -0.51
C ILE A 195 9.85 7.72 0.63
N LYS A 196 9.50 8.45 1.70
CA LYS A 196 10.37 8.59 2.87
C LYS A 196 10.79 7.24 3.44
N ARG A 197 9.83 6.35 3.66
CA ARG A 197 10.09 5.01 4.19
C ARG A 197 10.88 4.13 3.20
N SER A 198 10.62 4.27 1.90
CA SER A 198 11.34 3.56 0.85
C SER A 198 12.82 3.95 0.78
N VAL A 199 13.12 5.25 0.93
CA VAL A 199 14.50 5.76 0.99
C VAL A 199 15.24 5.22 2.21
N GLU A 200 14.59 5.16 3.38
CA GLU A 200 15.16 4.55 4.59
C GLU A 200 15.46 3.05 4.37
N GLY A 201 14.52 2.31 3.78
CA GLY A 201 14.69 0.90 3.44
C GLY A 201 15.78 0.67 2.37
N PHE A 202 15.88 1.57 1.38
CA PHE A 202 16.93 1.52 0.37
C PHE A 202 18.33 1.72 0.97
N LYS A 203 18.48 2.68 1.89
CA LYS A 203 19.75 2.90 2.61
C LYS A 203 20.17 1.66 3.39
N GLN A 204 19.25 1.04 4.11
CA GLN A 204 19.51 -0.20 4.84
C GLN A 204 19.92 -1.34 3.90
N ASN A 205 19.20 -1.49 2.79
CA ASN A 205 19.50 -2.51 1.79
C ASN A 205 20.87 -2.31 1.13
N LEU A 206 21.23 -1.05 0.83
CA LEU A 206 22.53 -0.70 0.26
C LEU A 206 23.68 -1.06 1.21
N VAL A 207 23.51 -0.84 2.52
CA VAL A 207 24.54 -1.14 3.52
C VAL A 207 24.68 -2.66 3.72
N HIS A 208 23.57 -3.41 3.70
CA HIS A 208 23.59 -4.86 3.97
C HIS A 208 23.84 -5.74 2.74
N HIS A 209 23.72 -5.22 1.51
CA HIS A 209 23.68 -6.06 0.31
C HIS A 209 25.03 -6.66 -0.10
N GLU A 210 26.15 -6.31 0.53
CA GLU A 210 27.48 -6.64 -0.01
C GLU A 210 28.44 -7.36 0.92
N ASP A 211 27.93 -8.02 1.95
CA ASP A 211 28.76 -8.91 2.78
C ASP A 211 29.09 -10.26 2.10
N GLN A 212 29.23 -10.26 0.77
CA GLN A 212 29.65 -11.46 0.03
C GLN A 212 31.08 -11.91 0.36
N PHE A 213 31.87 -11.04 1.00
CA PHE A 213 33.23 -11.34 1.44
C PHE A 213 33.35 -11.69 2.92
N GLN A 214 32.29 -11.69 3.68
CA GLN A 214 32.37 -12.18 5.05
C GLN A 214 32.49 -13.70 5.01
N SER A 215 33.64 -14.19 5.47
CA SER A 215 33.84 -15.61 5.75
C SER A 215 32.65 -16.13 6.58
N TYR A 216 32.16 -17.32 6.28
CA TYR A 216 31.07 -17.94 7.05
C TYR A 216 31.34 -17.91 8.56
N CYS A 217 32.61 -18.05 8.97
CA CYS A 217 33.04 -17.87 10.34
C CYS A 217 32.70 -16.49 10.91
N ASN A 218 32.95 -15.41 10.16
CA ASN A 218 32.61 -14.06 10.62
C ASN A 218 31.10 -13.88 10.76
N LYS A 219 30.28 -14.44 9.85
CA LYS A 219 28.83 -14.40 9.98
C LYS A 219 28.33 -15.14 11.24
N VAL A 220 28.91 -16.30 11.54
CA VAL A 220 28.56 -17.07 12.73
C VAL A 220 28.97 -16.32 14.00
N PHE A 221 30.23 -15.89 14.10
CA PHE A 221 30.74 -15.25 15.31
C PHE A 221 30.22 -13.82 15.51
N ALA A 222 30.06 -13.04 14.45
CA ALA A 222 29.47 -11.69 14.54
C ALA A 222 27.94 -11.70 14.68
N GLY A 223 27.26 -12.74 14.16
CA GLY A 223 25.81 -12.89 14.23
C GLY A 223 25.31 -13.50 15.54
N TRP A 224 26.21 -14.15 16.32
CA TRP A 224 25.84 -14.72 17.60
C TRP A 224 25.83 -13.65 18.68
N ASP A 225 24.77 -13.63 19.48
CA ASP A 225 24.66 -12.76 20.64
C ASP A 225 25.08 -13.55 21.91
N PHE A 226 26.24 -13.21 22.42
CA PHE A 226 26.81 -13.85 23.62
C PHE A 226 26.10 -13.45 24.93
N CYS A 227 25.18 -12.50 24.88
CA CYS A 227 24.39 -12.08 26.05
C CYS A 227 23.09 -12.91 26.21
N ILE A 228 22.82 -13.86 25.31
CA ILE A 228 21.62 -14.71 25.38
C ILE A 228 21.78 -15.71 26.53
N THR A 229 20.91 -15.61 27.52
CA THR A 229 20.85 -16.51 28.70
C THR A 229 19.73 -17.55 28.62
N ASP A 230 18.66 -17.26 27.84
CA ASP A 230 17.52 -18.15 27.66
C ASP A 230 17.80 -19.23 26.60
N PRO A 231 17.67 -20.55 26.95
CA PRO A 231 17.91 -21.65 26.01
C PRO A 231 16.95 -21.66 24.81
N ASN A 232 15.73 -21.13 24.93
CA ASN A 232 14.79 -21.04 23.81
C ASN A 232 15.20 -19.95 22.83
N ALA A 233 15.64 -18.79 23.33
CA ALA A 233 16.19 -17.72 22.53
C ALA A 233 17.47 -18.14 21.79
N ALA A 234 18.35 -18.90 22.46
CA ALA A 234 19.56 -19.46 21.86
C ALA A 234 19.24 -20.42 20.69
N ARG A 235 18.28 -21.35 20.89
CA ARG A 235 17.81 -22.24 19.80
C ARG A 235 17.24 -21.49 18.60
N LEU A 236 16.49 -20.44 18.86
CA LEU A 236 15.91 -19.60 17.79
C LEU A 236 17.00 -18.86 17.03
N LYS A 237 17.98 -18.27 17.72
CA LYS A 237 19.12 -17.60 17.10
C LYS A 237 19.96 -18.57 16.28
N HIS A 238 20.22 -19.77 16.82
CA HIS A 238 20.93 -20.82 16.11
C HIS A 238 20.20 -21.22 14.81
N ARG A 239 18.89 -21.44 14.87
CA ARG A 239 18.08 -21.74 13.67
C ARG A 239 18.11 -20.60 12.67
N SER A 240 17.98 -19.37 13.11
CA SER A 240 18.04 -18.18 12.24
C SER A 240 19.37 -18.10 11.48
N LEU A 241 20.49 -18.28 12.16
CA LEU A 241 21.81 -18.32 11.54
C LEU A 241 21.97 -19.51 10.58
N GLN A 242 21.48 -20.68 10.97
CA GLN A 242 21.49 -21.87 10.12
C GLN A 242 20.74 -21.64 8.80
N TYR A 243 19.55 -21.05 8.85
CA TYR A 243 18.77 -20.73 7.66
C TYR A 243 19.45 -19.69 6.78
N GLU A 244 20.08 -18.66 7.39
CA GLU A 244 20.80 -17.64 6.63
C GLU A 244 21.98 -18.24 5.88
N LEU A 245 22.77 -19.09 6.55
CA LEU A 245 23.91 -19.78 5.92
C LEU A 245 23.48 -20.78 4.84
N GLN A 246 22.38 -21.51 5.06
CA GLN A 246 21.82 -22.39 4.02
C GLN A 246 21.38 -21.62 2.79
N THR A 247 20.73 -20.48 2.97
CA THR A 247 20.27 -19.64 1.84
C THR A 247 21.47 -19.13 1.04
N ASP A 248 22.53 -18.67 1.70
CA ASP A 248 23.74 -18.21 1.03
C ASP A 248 24.45 -19.36 0.26
N LEU A 249 24.51 -20.55 0.86
CA LEU A 249 25.10 -21.73 0.25
C LEU A 249 24.33 -22.20 -0.99
N GLU A 250 22.99 -22.21 -0.91
CA GLU A 250 22.14 -22.54 -2.06
C GLU A 250 22.29 -21.53 -3.19
N GLU A 251 22.41 -20.24 -2.88
CA GLU A 251 22.62 -19.19 -3.88
C GLU A 251 23.99 -19.35 -4.58
N GLU A 252 25.06 -19.67 -3.83
CA GLU A 252 26.37 -19.96 -4.44
C GLU A 252 26.35 -21.22 -5.32
N ARG A 253 25.73 -22.30 -4.82
CA ARG A 253 25.58 -23.55 -5.62
C ARG A 253 24.84 -23.27 -6.93
N LEU A 254 23.80 -22.47 -6.88
CA LEU A 254 23.03 -22.12 -8.06
C LEU A 254 23.83 -21.24 -9.03
N LYS A 255 24.61 -20.25 -8.54
CA LYS A 255 25.49 -19.43 -9.36
C LYS A 255 26.52 -20.30 -10.10
N ARG A 256 27.12 -21.28 -9.43
CA ARG A 256 28.04 -22.25 -10.06
C ARG A 256 27.30 -23.08 -11.11
N LYS A 257 26.14 -23.65 -10.79
CA LYS A 257 25.31 -24.41 -11.73
C LYS A 257 24.91 -23.61 -12.99
N ILE A 258 24.63 -22.31 -12.83
CA ILE A 258 24.31 -21.43 -13.96
C ILE A 258 25.56 -21.14 -14.82
N ALA A 259 26.74 -20.98 -14.22
CA ALA A 259 27.97 -20.75 -14.92
C ALA A 259 28.36 -21.97 -15.78
N ASP A 260 28.16 -23.18 -15.27
CA ASP A 260 28.54 -24.46 -15.93
C ASP A 260 27.55 -24.93 -17.00
N ARG A 261 26.43 -24.23 -17.23
CA ARG A 261 25.40 -24.60 -18.20
C ARG A 261 25.90 -24.54 -19.64
N THR A 262 25.62 -25.60 -20.39
CA THR A 262 25.89 -25.66 -21.82
C THR A 262 24.95 -24.79 -22.65
N MET A 263 25.33 -24.42 -23.87
CA MET A 263 24.46 -23.58 -24.75
C MET A 263 23.13 -24.27 -25.09
N LYS A 264 23.11 -25.60 -25.22
CA LYS A 264 21.89 -26.37 -25.48
C LYS A 264 20.92 -26.30 -24.29
N GLU A 265 21.44 -26.41 -23.09
CA GLU A 265 20.63 -26.28 -21.85
C GLU A 265 20.07 -24.86 -21.68
N LYS A 266 20.89 -23.84 -21.96
CA LYS A 266 20.44 -22.45 -21.95
C LYS A 266 19.27 -22.23 -22.92
N LEU A 267 19.41 -22.71 -24.17
CA LEU A 267 18.34 -22.58 -25.17
C LEU A 267 17.06 -23.27 -24.75
N ARG A 268 17.15 -24.49 -24.20
CA ARG A 268 15.99 -25.25 -23.68
C ARG A 268 15.29 -24.48 -22.56
N ILE A 269 16.03 -23.92 -21.62
CA ILE A 269 15.48 -23.16 -20.50
C ILE A 269 14.81 -21.87 -20.99
N TYR A 270 15.43 -21.13 -21.93
CA TYR A 270 14.82 -19.93 -22.49
C TYR A 270 13.55 -20.25 -23.29
N SER A 271 13.54 -21.32 -24.08
CA SER A 271 12.34 -21.77 -24.78
C SER A 271 11.20 -22.12 -23.81
N LEU A 272 11.51 -22.84 -22.73
CA LEU A 272 10.54 -23.16 -21.69
C LEU A 272 9.99 -21.91 -20.99
N ARG A 273 10.84 -20.94 -20.69
CA ARG A 273 10.44 -19.64 -20.09
C ARG A 273 9.49 -18.86 -21.00
N ILE A 274 9.78 -18.81 -22.31
CA ILE A 274 8.90 -18.16 -23.28
C ILE A 274 7.54 -18.86 -23.31
N PHE A 275 7.52 -20.19 -23.35
CA PHE A 275 6.30 -20.97 -23.34
C PHE A 275 5.46 -20.74 -22.08
N ILE A 276 6.09 -20.73 -20.89
CA ILE A 276 5.41 -20.45 -19.62
C ILE A 276 4.87 -19.01 -19.58
N ASN A 277 5.61 -18.04 -20.10
CA ASN A 277 5.11 -16.66 -20.16
C ASN A 277 3.88 -16.53 -21.09
N ILE A 278 3.81 -17.29 -22.18
CA ILE A 278 2.61 -17.35 -23.03
C ILE A 278 1.41 -17.93 -22.23
N ILE A 279 1.62 -18.98 -21.45
CA ILE A 279 0.57 -19.52 -20.57
C ILE A 279 0.13 -18.49 -19.53
N VAL A 280 1.06 -17.76 -18.92
CA VAL A 280 0.74 -16.68 -17.96
C VAL A 280 -0.15 -15.62 -18.62
N ILE A 281 0.19 -15.18 -19.83
CA ILE A 281 -0.62 -14.21 -20.59
C ILE A 281 -2.01 -14.77 -20.92
N ALA A 282 -2.10 -16.05 -21.27
CA ALA A 282 -3.40 -16.70 -21.54
C ALA A 282 -4.28 -16.76 -20.27
N VAL A 283 -3.71 -17.08 -19.12
CA VAL A 283 -4.42 -17.08 -17.83
C VAL A 283 -4.90 -15.67 -17.49
N LEU A 284 -4.06 -14.64 -17.68
CA LEU A 284 -4.43 -13.25 -17.46
C LEU A 284 -5.60 -12.83 -18.35
N SER A 285 -5.52 -13.12 -19.65
CA SER A 285 -6.58 -12.80 -20.61
C SER A 285 -7.90 -13.49 -20.25
N GLY A 286 -7.83 -14.74 -19.79
CA GLY A 286 -8.99 -15.49 -19.30
C GLY A 286 -9.61 -14.85 -18.05
N CYS A 287 -8.80 -14.41 -17.08
CA CYS A 287 -9.28 -13.69 -15.91
C CYS A 287 -9.98 -12.37 -16.30
N PHE A 288 -9.37 -11.57 -17.17
CA PHE A 288 -9.93 -10.28 -17.61
C PHE A 288 -11.23 -10.45 -18.35
N TYR A 289 -11.30 -11.42 -19.27
CA TYR A 289 -12.52 -11.74 -20.00
C TYR A 289 -13.65 -12.20 -19.07
N SER A 290 -13.33 -13.06 -18.09
CA SER A 290 -14.34 -13.56 -17.13
C SER A 290 -14.89 -12.42 -16.25
N ILE A 291 -14.04 -11.50 -15.79
CA ILE A 291 -14.45 -10.34 -15.00
C ILE A 291 -15.34 -9.41 -15.83
N TYR A 292 -14.92 -9.09 -17.05
CA TYR A 292 -15.71 -8.25 -17.94
C TYR A 292 -17.09 -8.84 -18.21
N ARG A 293 -17.15 -10.12 -18.58
CA ARG A 293 -18.43 -10.83 -18.81
C ARG A 293 -19.31 -10.93 -17.58
N ALA A 294 -18.72 -11.17 -16.40
CA ALA A 294 -19.45 -11.21 -15.14
C ALA A 294 -20.05 -9.84 -14.78
N THR A 295 -19.30 -8.75 -15.03
CA THR A 295 -19.78 -7.39 -14.76
C THR A 295 -20.93 -7.01 -15.68
N VAL A 296 -20.80 -7.26 -16.99
CA VAL A 296 -21.87 -7.00 -17.97
C VAL A 296 -23.12 -7.82 -17.66
N PHE A 297 -22.96 -9.12 -17.39
CA PHE A 297 -24.08 -10.01 -17.06
C PHE A 297 -24.81 -9.58 -15.77
N SER A 298 -24.06 -9.18 -14.74
CA SER A 298 -24.61 -8.68 -13.48
C SER A 298 -25.49 -7.44 -13.70
N GLN A 299 -25.04 -6.52 -14.53
CA GLN A 299 -25.74 -5.27 -14.81
C GLN A 299 -26.97 -5.48 -15.70
N GLU A 300 -26.88 -6.27 -16.75
CA GLU A 300 -28.01 -6.57 -17.63
C GLU A 300 -29.18 -7.26 -16.90
N ASN A 301 -28.85 -8.19 -16.00
CA ASN A 301 -29.89 -8.95 -15.28
C ASN A 301 -30.42 -8.22 -14.04
N SER A 302 -29.62 -7.35 -13.39
CA SER A 302 -30.10 -6.50 -12.30
C SER A 302 -31.29 -5.60 -12.74
N ASN A 303 -31.38 -5.27 -14.03
CA ASN A 303 -32.42 -4.42 -14.57
C ASN A 303 -33.66 -5.18 -15.08
N LYS A 304 -33.52 -6.48 -15.42
CA LYS A 304 -34.64 -7.29 -15.97
C LYS A 304 -35.52 -7.90 -14.89
N ASP A 305 -35.02 -8.07 -13.67
CA ASP A 305 -35.67 -8.88 -12.63
C ASP A 305 -36.51 -8.08 -11.61
N VAL A 306 -36.98 -6.87 -11.95
CA VAL A 306 -37.93 -6.12 -11.09
C VAL A 306 -39.25 -6.89 -10.83
N GLY A 307 -39.51 -7.98 -11.57
CA GLY A 307 -40.74 -8.77 -11.49
C GLY A 307 -40.60 -10.20 -10.97
N ASN A 308 -39.41 -10.74 -10.73
CA ASN A 308 -39.27 -12.17 -10.43
C ASN A 308 -38.87 -12.42 -8.96
N LYS A 309 -39.63 -13.32 -8.30
CA LYS A 309 -39.66 -13.55 -6.84
C LYS A 309 -38.44 -14.29 -6.24
N ASN A 310 -37.42 -14.64 -7.00
CA ASN A 310 -36.28 -15.39 -6.49
C ASN A 310 -35.18 -14.45 -5.95
N PHE A 311 -35.38 -13.97 -4.74
CA PHE A 311 -34.47 -13.11 -4.00
C PHE A 311 -33.00 -13.61 -3.93
N GLN A 312 -32.79 -14.93 -3.75
CA GLN A 312 -31.44 -15.50 -3.66
C GLN A 312 -30.67 -15.42 -4.98
N ALA A 313 -31.36 -15.63 -6.12
CA ALA A 313 -30.75 -15.55 -7.44
C ALA A 313 -30.31 -14.10 -7.76
N ASN A 314 -31.15 -13.13 -7.40
CA ASN A 314 -30.88 -11.71 -7.63
C ASN A 314 -29.67 -11.21 -6.79
N LEU A 315 -29.56 -11.69 -5.55
CA LEU A 315 -28.41 -11.42 -4.70
C LEU A 315 -27.12 -11.99 -5.29
N PHE A 316 -27.15 -13.24 -5.75
CA PHE A 316 -25.99 -13.89 -6.37
C PHE A 316 -25.52 -13.14 -7.62
N VAL A 317 -26.44 -12.73 -8.50
CA VAL A 317 -26.13 -11.97 -9.71
C VAL A 317 -25.48 -10.63 -9.36
N GLN A 318 -25.98 -9.93 -8.35
CA GLN A 318 -25.44 -8.63 -7.91
C GLN A 318 -24.00 -8.73 -7.37
N TYR A 319 -23.64 -9.87 -6.76
CA TYR A 319 -22.30 -10.10 -6.23
C TYR A 319 -21.35 -10.83 -7.20
N LEU A 320 -21.86 -11.25 -8.34
CA LEU A 320 -21.10 -12.05 -9.31
C LEU A 320 -19.73 -11.42 -9.69
N PRO A 321 -19.61 -10.13 -9.99
CA PRO A 321 -18.33 -9.53 -10.31
C PRO A 321 -17.30 -9.64 -9.16
N SER A 322 -17.74 -9.36 -7.93
CA SER A 322 -16.88 -9.44 -6.73
C SER A 322 -16.43 -10.89 -6.46
N VAL A 323 -17.31 -11.88 -6.66
CA VAL A 323 -16.98 -13.30 -6.52
C VAL A 323 -15.96 -13.72 -7.58
N VAL A 324 -16.17 -13.34 -8.84
CA VAL A 324 -15.26 -13.71 -9.94
C VAL A 324 -13.87 -13.08 -9.75
N ILE A 325 -13.79 -11.80 -9.35
CA ILE A 325 -12.52 -11.13 -9.04
C ILE A 325 -11.79 -11.85 -7.90
N THR A 326 -12.52 -12.23 -6.87
CA THR A 326 -11.93 -12.93 -5.72
C THR A 326 -11.42 -14.31 -6.08
N LEU A 327 -12.19 -15.08 -6.87
CA LEU A 327 -11.75 -16.37 -7.39
C LEU A 327 -10.50 -16.22 -8.28
N ALA A 328 -10.47 -15.22 -9.16
CA ALA A 328 -9.31 -14.93 -9.99
C ALA A 328 -8.08 -14.59 -9.13
N ASN A 329 -8.24 -13.76 -8.09
CA ASN A 329 -7.19 -13.38 -7.16
C ASN A 329 -6.70 -14.54 -6.27
N PHE A 330 -7.52 -15.59 -6.09
CA PHE A 330 -7.14 -16.79 -5.36
C PHE A 330 -6.47 -17.84 -6.26
N ILE A 331 -7.03 -18.10 -7.44
CA ILE A 331 -6.59 -19.16 -8.35
C ILE A 331 -5.30 -18.77 -9.08
N ALA A 332 -5.20 -17.55 -9.60
CA ALA A 332 -4.05 -17.11 -10.40
C ALA A 332 -2.70 -17.23 -9.67
N PRO A 333 -2.54 -16.82 -8.40
CA PRO A 333 -1.30 -17.02 -7.66
C PRO A 333 -0.89 -18.48 -7.51
N GLN A 334 -1.85 -19.39 -7.32
CA GLN A 334 -1.57 -20.83 -7.21
C GLN A 334 -1.00 -21.38 -8.52
N ILE A 335 -1.60 -20.99 -9.65
CA ILE A 335 -1.11 -21.36 -10.97
C ILE A 335 0.30 -20.81 -11.19
N PHE A 336 0.57 -19.56 -10.84
CA PHE A 336 1.89 -18.94 -11.03
C PHE A 336 2.95 -19.56 -10.15
N SER A 337 2.63 -19.89 -8.91
CA SER A 337 3.53 -20.60 -7.99
C SER A 337 3.86 -22.01 -8.48
N PHE A 338 2.92 -22.68 -9.15
CA PHE A 338 3.17 -23.97 -9.79
C PHE A 338 4.04 -23.82 -11.04
N LEU A 339 3.75 -22.87 -11.93
CA LEU A 339 4.47 -22.66 -13.18
C LEU A 339 5.93 -22.24 -12.98
N ILE A 340 6.20 -21.42 -11.97
CA ILE A 340 7.56 -20.90 -11.75
C ILE A 340 8.55 -21.97 -11.33
N THR A 341 8.08 -23.07 -10.74
CA THR A 341 8.90 -24.22 -10.35
C THR A 341 9.63 -24.84 -11.55
N PHE A 342 9.08 -24.71 -12.76
CA PHE A 342 9.67 -25.22 -14.00
C PHE A 342 10.65 -24.25 -14.66
N GLU A 343 10.66 -22.97 -14.26
CA GLU A 343 11.49 -21.92 -14.90
C GLU A 343 12.96 -21.93 -14.45
N ASP A 344 13.30 -22.68 -13.41
CA ASP A 344 14.66 -22.85 -12.83
C ASP A 344 15.39 -21.50 -12.60
N TYR A 345 14.72 -20.59 -11.87
CA TYR A 345 15.29 -19.33 -11.41
C TYR A 345 15.98 -19.49 -10.05
N SER A 346 16.75 -18.47 -9.66
CA SER A 346 17.25 -18.41 -8.28
C SER A 346 16.09 -18.24 -7.29
N PRO A 347 16.15 -18.84 -6.09
CA PRO A 347 15.05 -18.76 -5.13
C PRO A 347 14.61 -17.33 -4.80
N ALA A 348 15.56 -16.38 -4.73
CA ALA A 348 15.26 -14.98 -4.50
C ALA A 348 14.56 -14.31 -5.69
N PHE A 349 14.95 -14.66 -6.92
CA PHE A 349 14.34 -14.14 -8.14
C PHE A 349 12.96 -14.77 -8.39
N GLU A 350 12.80 -16.07 -8.12
CA GLU A 350 11.55 -16.81 -8.17
C GLU A 350 10.45 -16.12 -7.36
N ILE A 351 10.74 -15.80 -6.09
CA ILE A 351 9.82 -15.10 -5.19
C ILE A 351 9.46 -13.71 -5.74
N ARG A 352 10.46 -12.93 -6.20
CA ARG A 352 10.21 -11.59 -6.75
C ARG A 352 9.36 -11.62 -8.01
N LEU A 353 9.62 -12.55 -8.92
CA LEU A 353 8.88 -12.67 -10.18
C LEU A 353 7.44 -13.12 -9.95
N THR A 354 7.23 -14.12 -9.07
CA THR A 354 5.88 -14.55 -8.69
C THR A 354 5.10 -13.41 -8.06
N LEU A 355 5.73 -12.67 -7.15
CA LEU A 355 5.12 -11.48 -6.53
C LEU A 355 4.71 -10.45 -7.57
N MET A 356 5.59 -10.12 -8.52
CA MET A 356 5.28 -9.15 -9.57
C MET A 356 4.13 -9.61 -10.46
N ARG A 357 4.10 -10.89 -10.86
CA ARG A 357 2.98 -11.47 -11.61
C ARG A 357 1.66 -11.38 -10.84
N CYS A 358 1.67 -11.74 -9.56
CA CYS A 358 0.48 -11.69 -8.70
C CYS A 358 -0.01 -10.25 -8.45
N VAL A 359 0.89 -9.30 -8.23
CA VAL A 359 0.56 -7.87 -8.10
C VAL A 359 -0.13 -7.38 -9.37
N PHE A 360 0.47 -7.67 -10.52
CA PHE A 360 -0.07 -7.25 -11.81
C PHE A 360 -1.50 -7.78 -12.04
N VAL A 361 -1.75 -9.06 -11.76
CA VAL A 361 -3.10 -9.64 -11.86
C VAL A 361 -4.10 -8.91 -10.98
N ARG A 362 -3.77 -8.75 -9.71
CA ARG A 362 -4.69 -8.13 -8.73
C ARG A 362 -5.01 -6.68 -9.07
N LEU A 363 -4.00 -5.91 -9.48
CA LEU A 363 -4.20 -4.51 -9.88
C LEU A 363 -4.93 -4.39 -11.21
N ALA A 364 -4.61 -5.24 -12.19
CA ALA A 364 -5.29 -5.27 -13.46
C ALA A 364 -6.76 -5.70 -13.33
N ASN A 365 -7.09 -6.63 -12.42
CA ASN A 365 -8.46 -7.03 -12.14
C ASN A 365 -9.32 -5.84 -11.65
N ILE A 366 -8.77 -4.97 -10.79
CA ILE A 366 -9.44 -3.72 -10.38
C ILE A 366 -9.60 -2.79 -11.59
N GLY A 367 -8.56 -2.66 -12.41
CA GLY A 367 -8.59 -1.84 -13.62
C GLY A 367 -9.67 -2.29 -14.61
N VAL A 368 -9.83 -3.59 -14.83
CA VAL A 368 -10.87 -4.16 -15.70
C VAL A 368 -12.26 -3.90 -15.14
N LEU A 369 -12.46 -4.04 -13.83
CA LEU A 369 -13.74 -3.71 -13.18
C LEU A 369 -14.10 -2.24 -13.40
N LEU A 370 -13.18 -1.33 -13.11
CA LEU A 370 -13.40 0.11 -13.27
C LEU A 370 -13.64 0.49 -14.73
N PHE A 371 -12.89 -0.09 -15.67
CA PHE A 371 -13.09 0.10 -17.09
C PHE A 371 -14.47 -0.38 -17.56
N SER A 372 -14.90 -1.55 -17.07
CA SER A 372 -16.22 -2.09 -17.36
C SER A 372 -17.34 -1.19 -16.85
N LEU A 373 -17.25 -0.70 -15.62
CA LEU A 373 -18.20 0.25 -15.05
C LEU A 373 -18.21 1.56 -15.82
N TRP A 374 -17.04 2.10 -16.14
CA TRP A 374 -16.93 3.34 -16.90
C TRP A 374 -17.52 3.22 -18.31
N SER A 375 -17.27 2.11 -19.00
CA SER A 375 -17.87 1.85 -20.31
C SER A 375 -19.40 1.89 -20.26
N GLN A 376 -20.00 1.34 -19.19
CA GLN A 376 -21.45 1.34 -19.02
C GLN A 376 -22.01 2.71 -18.61
N ILE A 377 -21.31 3.45 -17.74
CA ILE A 377 -21.69 4.80 -17.32
C ILE A 377 -21.68 5.76 -18.53
N SER A 378 -20.70 5.61 -19.41
CA SER A 378 -20.55 6.48 -20.60
C SER A 378 -21.41 6.07 -21.79
N HIS A 379 -22.01 4.85 -21.75
CA HIS A 379 -22.81 4.35 -22.88
C HIS A 379 -24.22 4.97 -22.86
N CYS A 380 -24.45 5.92 -23.73
CA CYS A 380 -25.74 6.59 -23.94
C CYS A 380 -26.43 6.13 -25.22
N THR A 381 -27.60 5.52 -25.08
CA THR A 381 -28.44 5.07 -26.19
C THR A 381 -29.54 6.07 -26.58
N THR A 382 -30.00 6.89 -25.61
CA THR A 382 -31.08 7.86 -25.78
C THR A 382 -30.56 9.29 -25.87
N ASP A 383 -31.25 10.18 -26.62
CA ASP A 383 -30.85 11.59 -26.71
C ASP A 383 -30.95 12.34 -25.37
N LYS A 384 -31.85 11.90 -24.49
CA LYS A 384 -31.95 12.41 -23.13
C LYS A 384 -30.68 12.08 -22.30
N CYS A 385 -30.14 10.89 -22.47
CA CYS A 385 -28.90 10.47 -21.84
C CYS A 385 -27.70 11.32 -22.31
N LYS A 386 -27.63 11.63 -23.62
CA LYS A 386 -26.59 12.51 -24.19
C LYS A 386 -26.62 13.91 -23.58
N ALA A 387 -27.83 14.45 -23.31
CA ALA A 387 -27.98 15.75 -22.67
C ALA A 387 -27.47 15.77 -21.22
N CYS A 388 -27.55 14.65 -20.48
CA CYS A 388 -27.01 14.51 -19.14
C CYS A 388 -25.50 14.23 -19.12
N GLY A 389 -24.93 13.72 -20.23
CA GLY A 389 -23.52 13.37 -20.39
C GLY A 389 -23.13 12.02 -19.81
N TYR A 390 -24.04 11.30 -19.16
CA TYR A 390 -23.84 9.95 -18.61
C TYR A 390 -25.17 9.18 -18.56
N ASN A 391 -25.13 7.87 -18.40
CA ASN A 391 -26.30 7.01 -18.33
C ASN A 391 -27.02 7.14 -16.99
N TYR A 392 -27.88 8.16 -16.86
CA TYR A 392 -28.60 8.46 -15.62
C TYR A 392 -29.73 7.47 -15.30
N GLU A 393 -30.22 6.75 -16.30
CA GLU A 393 -31.30 5.77 -16.10
C GLU A 393 -30.83 4.56 -15.28
N LEU A 394 -29.60 4.11 -15.57
CA LEU A 394 -28.98 2.99 -14.84
C LEU A 394 -28.18 3.47 -13.64
N TYR A 395 -27.54 4.63 -13.74
CA TYR A 395 -26.62 5.16 -12.74
C TYR A 395 -26.95 6.61 -12.38
N PRO A 396 -28.07 6.85 -11.66
CA PRO A 396 -28.45 8.23 -11.30
C PRO A 396 -27.40 8.91 -10.41
N CYS A 397 -26.67 8.15 -9.59
CA CYS A 397 -25.54 8.58 -8.76
C CYS A 397 -24.36 7.60 -8.95
N TRP A 398 -23.69 7.68 -10.09
CA TRP A 398 -22.65 6.71 -10.48
C TRP A 398 -21.45 6.70 -9.53
N GLU A 399 -21.10 7.83 -8.91
CA GLU A 399 -20.00 7.91 -7.97
C GLU A 399 -20.29 7.07 -6.71
N SER A 400 -21.51 7.12 -6.20
CA SER A 400 -21.92 6.25 -5.07
C SER A 400 -21.92 4.78 -5.47
N GLU A 401 -22.27 4.46 -6.73
CA GLU A 401 -22.25 3.08 -7.22
C GLU A 401 -20.82 2.53 -7.27
N VAL A 402 -19.87 3.31 -7.82
CA VAL A 402 -18.44 2.93 -7.80
C VAL A 402 -17.94 2.79 -6.35
N GLY A 403 -18.34 3.70 -5.46
CA GLY A 403 -18.03 3.64 -4.04
C GLY A 403 -18.55 2.35 -3.39
N ARG A 404 -19.75 1.93 -3.74
CA ARG A 404 -20.39 0.70 -3.27
C ARG A 404 -19.66 -0.54 -3.77
N GLU A 405 -19.19 -0.55 -5.02
CA GLU A 405 -18.37 -1.65 -5.54
C GLU A 405 -17.01 -1.76 -4.82
N MET A 406 -16.34 -0.63 -4.56
CA MET A 406 -15.10 -0.62 -3.78
C MET A 406 -15.32 -1.08 -2.34
N TYR A 407 -16.43 -0.68 -1.72
CA TYR A 407 -16.84 -1.13 -0.39
C TYR A 407 -17.07 -2.65 -0.36
N LYS A 408 -17.84 -3.18 -1.31
CA LYS A 408 -18.08 -4.63 -1.43
C LYS A 408 -16.77 -5.40 -1.56
N LEU A 409 -15.87 -4.99 -2.44
CA LEU A 409 -14.56 -5.63 -2.58
C LEU A 409 -13.75 -5.62 -1.27
N MET A 410 -13.78 -4.51 -0.53
CA MET A 410 -13.07 -4.39 0.76
C MET A 410 -13.62 -5.34 1.82
N ILE A 411 -14.95 -5.44 1.92
CA ILE A 411 -15.63 -6.33 2.89
C ILE A 411 -15.46 -7.79 2.50
N PHE A 412 -15.62 -8.12 1.21
CA PHE A 412 -15.44 -9.51 0.75
C PHE A 412 -14.03 -10.01 0.96
N ASP A 413 -13.03 -9.20 0.62
CA ASP A 413 -11.64 -9.54 0.87
C ASP A 413 -11.39 -9.85 2.36
N PHE A 414 -11.98 -9.03 3.26
CA PHE A 414 -11.90 -9.29 4.71
C PHE A 414 -12.58 -10.60 5.12
N ILE A 415 -13.80 -10.84 4.63
CA ILE A 415 -14.57 -12.06 4.95
C ILE A 415 -13.80 -13.31 4.47
N ILE A 416 -13.16 -13.25 3.31
CA ILE A 416 -12.41 -14.37 2.76
C ILE A 416 -11.17 -14.67 3.60
N ILE A 417 -10.42 -13.62 4.01
CA ILE A 417 -9.28 -13.80 4.92
C ILE A 417 -9.72 -14.53 6.19
N LEU A 418 -10.83 -14.11 6.76
CA LEU A 418 -11.40 -14.70 7.97
C LEU A 418 -11.88 -16.14 7.72
N ALA A 419 -12.59 -16.36 6.63
CA ALA A 419 -13.10 -17.67 6.25
C ALA A 419 -11.96 -18.68 5.97
N VAL A 420 -10.93 -18.28 5.23
CA VAL A 420 -9.77 -19.15 4.97
C VAL A 420 -9.06 -19.51 6.29
N THR A 421 -8.86 -18.53 7.17
CA THR A 421 -8.21 -18.80 8.47
C THR A 421 -9.04 -19.74 9.33
N LEU A 422 -10.38 -19.56 9.36
CA LEU A 422 -11.28 -20.34 10.23
C LEU A 422 -11.59 -21.73 9.65
N PHE A 423 -11.91 -21.81 8.36
CA PHE A 423 -12.42 -23.03 7.73
C PHE A 423 -11.35 -23.86 7.01
N VAL A 424 -10.19 -23.29 6.69
CA VAL A 424 -9.10 -23.99 6.00
C VAL A 424 -7.92 -24.21 6.95
N ASP A 425 -7.35 -23.16 7.53
CA ASP A 425 -6.13 -23.25 8.34
C ASP A 425 -6.37 -24.00 9.65
N PHE A 426 -7.45 -23.69 10.35
CA PHE A 426 -7.74 -24.29 11.65
C PHE A 426 -8.13 -25.79 11.55
N PRO A 427 -9.06 -26.22 10.68
CA PRO A 427 -9.38 -27.63 10.50
C PRO A 427 -8.19 -28.44 9.99
N ARG A 428 -7.39 -27.87 9.07
CA ARG A 428 -6.16 -28.52 8.58
C ARG A 428 -5.20 -28.84 9.72
N LYS A 429 -4.98 -27.89 10.64
CA LYS A 429 -4.18 -28.14 11.84
C LYS A 429 -4.76 -29.26 12.68
N LEU A 430 -6.07 -29.22 12.94
CA LEU A 430 -6.76 -30.23 13.74
C LEU A 430 -6.58 -31.62 13.15
N LEU A 431 -6.77 -31.74 11.82
CA LEU A 431 -6.57 -32.99 11.08
C LEU A 431 -5.12 -33.47 11.17
N VAL A 432 -4.13 -32.61 10.94
CA VAL A 432 -2.70 -32.96 11.01
C VAL A 432 -2.28 -33.39 12.42
N THR A 433 -2.91 -32.80 13.46
CA THR A 433 -2.56 -33.11 14.86
C THR A 433 -3.21 -34.42 15.34
N HIS A 434 -4.44 -34.72 14.90
CA HIS A 434 -5.20 -35.86 15.40
C HIS A 434 -5.23 -37.09 14.45
N CYS A 435 -5.01 -36.89 13.14
CA CYS A 435 -5.03 -37.99 12.16
C CYS A 435 -3.61 -38.39 11.75
N SER A 436 -3.24 -39.64 11.99
CA SER A 436 -1.96 -40.23 11.57
C SER A 436 -1.98 -40.82 10.15
N CYS A 437 -3.00 -40.47 9.33
CA CYS A 437 -3.15 -40.99 7.97
C CYS A 437 -2.05 -40.42 7.04
N LYS A 438 -1.44 -41.29 6.22
CA LYS A 438 -0.39 -40.90 5.25
C LYS A 438 -0.72 -39.67 4.39
N PRO A 439 -1.93 -39.52 3.78
CA PRO A 439 -2.27 -38.36 2.96
C PRO A 439 -2.35 -37.06 3.78
N VAL A 440 -2.78 -37.12 5.02
CA VAL A 440 -2.84 -35.96 5.93
C VAL A 440 -1.43 -35.52 6.36
N GLN A 441 -0.54 -36.45 6.64
CA GLN A 441 0.86 -36.17 6.93
C GLN A 441 1.60 -35.57 5.72
N TRP A 442 1.29 -36.05 4.51
CA TRP A 442 1.84 -35.48 3.27
C TRP A 442 1.36 -34.05 3.04
N CYS A 443 0.11 -33.75 3.37
CA CYS A 443 -0.46 -32.40 3.27
C CYS A 443 0.19 -31.41 4.27
N GLY A 444 0.65 -31.87 5.43
CA GLY A 444 1.39 -31.11 6.45
C GLY A 444 0.71 -29.82 6.89
N LEU A 445 1.37 -29.05 7.78
CA LEU A 445 0.95 -27.69 8.14
C LEU A 445 1.34 -26.70 7.03
N GLN A 446 0.49 -25.74 6.75
CA GLN A 446 0.75 -24.71 5.76
C GLN A 446 1.86 -23.77 6.23
N GLU A 447 2.76 -23.39 5.34
CA GLU A 447 3.78 -22.39 5.60
C GLU A 447 3.17 -20.97 5.60
N PHE A 448 3.73 -20.09 6.42
CA PHE A 448 3.35 -18.67 6.40
C PHE A 448 3.99 -17.98 5.21
N GLY A 449 3.29 -17.91 4.07
CA GLY A 449 3.73 -17.19 2.88
C GLY A 449 3.72 -15.68 3.11
N ILE A 450 4.89 -15.08 3.35
CA ILE A 450 5.02 -13.62 3.55
C ILE A 450 4.53 -12.88 2.30
N SER A 451 4.89 -13.39 1.12
CA SER A 451 4.54 -12.84 -0.19
C SER A 451 3.04 -12.66 -0.37
N ASP A 452 2.29 -13.75 -0.16
CA ASP A 452 0.85 -13.77 -0.40
C ASP A 452 0.11 -12.84 0.57
N ASN A 453 0.54 -12.85 1.84
CA ASN A 453 -0.05 -12.00 2.86
C ASN A 453 0.22 -10.50 2.61
N VAL A 454 1.41 -10.15 2.10
CA VAL A 454 1.74 -8.77 1.73
C VAL A 454 0.92 -8.30 0.53
N LEU A 455 0.75 -9.17 -0.49
CA LEU A 455 -0.07 -8.88 -1.66
C LEU A 455 -1.53 -8.62 -1.32
N GLU A 456 -2.07 -9.39 -0.38
CA GLU A 456 -3.43 -9.23 0.12
C GLU A 456 -3.64 -7.84 0.74
N ILE A 457 -2.68 -7.37 1.53
CA ILE A 457 -2.73 -6.05 2.17
C ILE A 457 -2.55 -4.93 1.14
N ILE A 458 -1.62 -5.06 0.19
CA ILE A 458 -1.40 -4.06 -0.87
C ILE A 458 -2.64 -3.92 -1.77
N TYR A 459 -3.28 -5.04 -2.11
CA TYR A 459 -4.52 -5.03 -2.86
C TYR A 459 -5.63 -4.26 -2.12
N GLY A 460 -5.84 -4.56 -0.84
CA GLY A 460 -6.79 -3.83 0.00
C GLY A 460 -6.48 -2.33 0.11
N GLN A 461 -5.20 -1.97 0.19
CA GLN A 461 -4.77 -0.58 0.23
C GLN A 461 -5.02 0.16 -1.09
N THR A 462 -4.83 -0.50 -2.22
CA THR A 462 -5.14 0.09 -3.55
C THR A 462 -6.63 0.34 -3.70
N ILE A 463 -7.48 -0.61 -3.28
CA ILE A 463 -8.94 -0.42 -3.23
C ILE A 463 -9.30 0.77 -2.32
N CYS A 464 -8.64 0.89 -1.16
CA CYS A 464 -8.86 2.01 -0.25
C CYS A 464 -8.53 3.35 -0.91
N TRP A 465 -7.41 3.49 -1.60
CA TRP A 465 -7.05 4.74 -2.27
C TRP A 465 -8.01 5.13 -3.39
N ILE A 466 -8.39 4.18 -4.24
CA ILE A 466 -9.37 4.43 -5.31
C ILE A 466 -10.74 4.74 -4.71
N GLY A 467 -11.16 3.93 -3.74
CA GLY A 467 -12.50 4.02 -3.16
C GLY A 467 -12.72 5.25 -2.27
N THR A 468 -11.66 5.85 -1.70
CA THR A 468 -11.79 6.99 -0.79
C THR A 468 -12.42 8.22 -1.44
N PHE A 469 -12.22 8.44 -2.74
CA PHE A 469 -12.89 9.50 -3.49
C PHE A 469 -14.41 9.26 -3.58
N PHE A 470 -14.83 8.03 -3.77
CA PHE A 470 -16.24 7.65 -3.94
C PHE A 470 -16.94 7.30 -2.61
N SER A 471 -16.15 6.99 -1.58
CA SER A 471 -16.58 6.62 -0.23
C SER A 471 -15.61 7.21 0.80
N PRO A 472 -15.82 8.47 1.24
CA PRO A 472 -14.87 9.20 2.08
C PRO A 472 -14.52 8.55 3.42
N LEU A 473 -15.41 7.73 3.97
CA LEU A 473 -15.15 6.98 5.21
C LEU A 473 -14.64 5.55 5.00
N LEU A 474 -14.36 5.13 3.76
CA LEU A 474 -13.74 3.84 3.47
C LEU A 474 -12.40 3.63 4.20
N PRO A 475 -11.53 4.64 4.38
CA PRO A 475 -10.31 4.50 5.18
C PRO A 475 -10.54 4.11 6.65
N ALA A 476 -11.68 4.47 7.24
CA ALA A 476 -12.04 4.02 8.59
C ALA A 476 -12.25 2.50 8.62
N ILE A 477 -12.99 1.99 7.64
CA ILE A 477 -13.26 0.56 7.49
C ILE A 477 -11.97 -0.20 7.21
N ALA A 478 -11.10 0.33 6.34
CA ALA A 478 -9.79 -0.24 6.07
C ALA A 478 -8.90 -0.28 7.32
N THR A 479 -8.92 0.76 8.15
CA THR A 479 -8.17 0.81 9.42
C THR A 479 -8.64 -0.29 10.38
N ILE A 480 -9.96 -0.44 10.57
CA ILE A 480 -10.54 -1.50 11.41
C ILE A 480 -10.19 -2.88 10.84
N LYS A 481 -10.33 -3.06 9.52
CA LYS A 481 -9.95 -4.30 8.82
C LYS A 481 -8.50 -4.69 9.11
N TYR A 482 -7.54 -3.80 8.89
CA TYR A 482 -6.12 -4.09 9.10
C TYR A 482 -5.78 -4.31 10.57
N PHE A 483 -6.45 -3.60 11.47
CA PHE A 483 -6.32 -3.82 12.91
C PHE A 483 -6.74 -5.24 13.30
N ILE A 484 -7.87 -5.72 12.80
CA ILE A 484 -8.36 -7.08 13.06
C ILE A 484 -7.48 -8.12 12.36
N ILE A 485 -7.03 -7.87 11.13
CA ILE A 485 -6.12 -8.76 10.38
C ILE A 485 -4.82 -8.98 11.15
N PHE A 486 -4.28 -7.98 11.84
CA PHE A 486 -3.08 -8.15 12.65
C PHE A 486 -3.25 -9.28 13.67
N TYR A 487 -4.34 -9.29 14.42
CA TYR A 487 -4.61 -10.33 15.40
C TYR A 487 -4.93 -11.69 14.77
N ILE A 488 -5.70 -11.72 13.69
CA ILE A 488 -6.01 -12.97 12.97
C ILE A 488 -4.73 -13.62 12.47
N LYS A 489 -3.85 -12.86 11.79
CA LYS A 489 -2.59 -13.38 11.24
C LYS A 489 -1.60 -13.73 12.35
N LYS A 490 -1.57 -13.00 13.48
CA LYS A 490 -0.78 -13.35 14.68
C LYS A 490 -1.23 -14.68 15.27
N ILE A 491 -2.53 -14.88 15.47
CA ILE A 491 -3.09 -16.13 16.01
C ILE A 491 -2.83 -17.29 15.02
N SER A 492 -3.04 -17.06 13.74
CA SER A 492 -2.78 -18.03 12.69
C SER A 492 -1.29 -18.46 12.68
N LEU A 493 -0.37 -17.51 12.77
CA LEU A 493 1.07 -17.77 12.81
C LEU A 493 1.48 -18.60 14.03
N ILE A 494 0.97 -18.27 15.22
CA ILE A 494 1.35 -18.95 16.46
C ILE A 494 0.76 -20.36 16.53
N HIS A 495 -0.48 -20.54 16.06
CA HIS A 495 -1.23 -21.76 16.31
C HIS A 495 -1.39 -22.67 15.09
N THR A 496 -1.53 -22.14 13.86
CA THR A 496 -1.96 -22.95 12.70
C THR A 496 -0.90 -23.14 11.63
N ARG A 497 0.09 -22.27 11.54
CA ARG A 497 1.06 -22.28 10.45
C ARG A 497 2.48 -22.57 10.92
N LYS A 498 3.31 -23.09 10.00
CA LYS A 498 4.76 -23.21 10.21
C LYS A 498 5.46 -21.96 9.67
N PRO A 499 6.60 -21.53 10.25
CA PRO A 499 7.45 -20.54 9.61
C PRO A 499 7.90 -21.07 8.23
N ALA A 500 8.07 -20.16 7.26
CA ALA A 500 8.51 -20.51 5.93
C ALA A 500 9.86 -21.25 5.97
N ALA A 501 9.98 -22.33 5.21
CA ALA A 501 11.21 -23.11 5.13
C ALA A 501 12.38 -22.30 4.53
N ARG A 502 12.07 -21.28 3.69
CA ARG A 502 13.05 -20.38 3.07
C ARG A 502 12.86 -18.96 3.62
N PRO A 503 13.67 -18.52 4.59
CA PRO A 503 13.56 -17.18 5.16
C PRO A 503 14.00 -16.14 4.13
N ILE A 504 13.14 -15.15 3.89
CA ILE A 504 13.47 -13.98 3.06
C ILE A 504 14.20 -12.98 3.95
N ARG A 505 15.30 -12.39 3.46
CA ARG A 505 16.02 -11.33 4.20
C ARG A 505 15.11 -10.11 4.39
N ALA A 506 14.92 -9.70 5.64
CA ALA A 506 14.00 -8.62 6.02
C ALA A 506 14.32 -7.28 5.32
N SER A 507 15.60 -6.93 5.16
CA SER A 507 16.00 -5.67 4.53
C SER A 507 15.59 -5.58 3.05
N SER A 508 15.79 -6.67 2.30
CA SER A 508 15.42 -6.73 0.88
C SER A 508 13.90 -6.80 0.68
N SER A 509 13.18 -7.51 1.57
CA SER A 509 11.73 -7.66 1.49
C SER A 509 10.99 -6.37 1.82
N ASN A 510 11.40 -5.64 2.85
CA ASN A 510 10.77 -4.37 3.23
C ASN A 510 10.83 -3.33 2.11
N PHE A 511 11.99 -3.17 1.48
CA PHE A 511 12.14 -2.26 0.34
C PHE A 511 11.24 -2.67 -0.81
N PHE A 512 11.22 -3.96 -1.16
CA PHE A 512 10.41 -4.48 -2.24
C PHE A 512 8.91 -4.27 -2.00
N PHE A 513 8.41 -4.50 -0.78
CA PHE A 513 7.01 -4.26 -0.43
C PHE A 513 6.60 -2.80 -0.61
N LEU A 514 7.48 -1.87 -0.25
CA LEU A 514 7.25 -0.43 -0.43
C LEU A 514 7.26 -0.02 -1.90
N VAL A 515 8.12 -0.62 -2.73
CA VAL A 515 8.12 -0.39 -4.18
C VAL A 515 6.81 -0.88 -4.81
N VAL A 516 6.36 -2.08 -4.45
CA VAL A 516 5.09 -2.62 -4.95
C VAL A 516 3.90 -1.76 -4.49
N LEU A 517 3.92 -1.28 -3.25
CA LEU A 517 2.91 -0.37 -2.72
C LEU A 517 2.91 0.97 -3.49
N LEU A 518 4.09 1.49 -3.84
CA LEU A 518 4.23 2.69 -4.66
C LEU A 518 3.64 2.49 -6.06
N ILE A 519 3.88 1.35 -6.69
CA ILE A 519 3.26 0.99 -7.97
C ILE A 519 1.73 0.97 -7.84
N GLY A 520 1.20 0.37 -6.78
CA GLY A 520 -0.24 0.37 -6.49
C GLY A 520 -0.83 1.77 -6.35
N LEU A 521 -0.12 2.69 -5.69
CA LEU A 521 -0.52 4.09 -5.57
C LEU A 521 -0.51 4.80 -6.93
N VAL A 522 0.55 4.65 -7.73
CA VAL A 522 0.65 5.26 -9.07
C VAL A 522 -0.49 4.76 -9.96
N LEU A 523 -0.78 3.46 -9.95
CA LEU A 523 -1.89 2.90 -10.71
C LEU A 523 -3.27 3.37 -10.20
N ALA A 524 -3.41 3.73 -8.92
CA ALA A 524 -4.64 4.32 -8.40
C ALA A 524 -4.88 5.75 -8.89
N PHE A 525 -3.81 6.50 -9.20
CA PHE A 525 -3.93 7.86 -9.76
C PHE A 525 -4.62 7.89 -11.13
N VAL A 526 -4.42 6.86 -11.95
CA VAL A 526 -4.96 6.83 -13.32
C VAL A 526 -6.49 6.83 -13.35
N PRO A 527 -7.20 5.87 -12.73
CA PRO A 527 -8.65 5.87 -12.75
C PRO A 527 -9.26 7.06 -12.01
N LEU A 528 -8.63 7.53 -10.93
CA LEU A 528 -9.07 8.72 -10.21
C LEU A 528 -8.92 9.98 -11.07
N GLY A 529 -7.80 10.14 -11.76
CA GLY A 529 -7.57 11.25 -12.66
C GLY A 529 -8.59 11.30 -13.81
N ILE A 530 -8.88 10.15 -14.42
CA ILE A 530 -9.91 10.02 -15.45
C ILE A 530 -11.29 10.37 -14.88
N SER A 531 -11.65 9.86 -13.72
CA SER A 531 -12.95 10.12 -13.08
C SER A 531 -13.14 11.60 -12.73
N ILE A 532 -12.10 12.28 -12.27
CA ILE A 532 -12.17 13.70 -11.87
C ILE A 532 -12.19 14.62 -13.10
N ALA A 533 -11.39 14.31 -14.13
CA ALA A 533 -11.16 15.21 -15.26
C ALA A 533 -12.12 15.00 -16.43
N HIS A 534 -12.46 13.75 -16.76
CA HIS A 534 -13.18 13.41 -17.98
C HIS A 534 -14.63 12.98 -17.78
N ILE A 535 -14.94 12.27 -16.69
CA ILE A 535 -16.30 11.76 -16.52
C ILE A 535 -17.20 12.88 -16.00
N PRO A 536 -18.35 13.14 -16.65
CA PRO A 536 -19.32 14.11 -16.14
C PRO A 536 -19.81 13.71 -14.75
N SER A 537 -19.82 14.67 -13.82
CA SER A 537 -20.34 14.45 -12.48
C SER A 537 -21.85 14.23 -12.51
N SER A 538 -22.36 13.36 -11.61
CA SER A 538 -23.80 13.14 -11.48
C SER A 538 -24.51 14.43 -11.07
N LYS A 539 -25.68 14.68 -11.67
CA LYS A 539 -26.47 15.89 -11.42
C LYS A 539 -27.42 15.71 -10.24
N ALA A 540 -27.68 14.46 -9.85
CA ALA A 540 -28.66 14.11 -8.84
C ALA A 540 -28.08 14.03 -7.42
N CYS A 541 -26.76 13.83 -7.27
CA CYS A 541 -26.14 13.60 -5.96
C CYS A 541 -24.73 14.18 -5.86
N GLY A 542 -24.23 14.26 -4.64
CA GLY A 542 -22.86 14.63 -4.35
C GLY A 542 -22.54 16.12 -4.40
N PRO A 543 -21.29 16.50 -4.12
CA PRO A 543 -20.86 17.89 -4.02
C PRO A 543 -20.65 18.58 -5.39
N PHE A 544 -20.51 17.82 -6.47
CA PHE A 544 -20.19 18.38 -7.81
C PHE A 544 -21.41 18.46 -8.75
N ARG A 545 -22.64 18.34 -8.24
CA ARG A 545 -23.87 18.33 -9.05
C ARG A 545 -24.06 19.58 -9.91
N SER A 546 -23.57 20.74 -9.49
CA SER A 546 -23.65 22.00 -10.21
C SER A 546 -22.56 22.16 -11.30
N PHE A 547 -21.59 21.26 -11.38
CA PHE A 547 -20.45 21.30 -12.29
C PHE A 547 -20.51 20.19 -13.35
N ASN A 548 -19.95 20.41 -14.53
CA ASN A 548 -19.91 19.38 -15.58
C ASN A 548 -18.97 18.23 -15.21
N THR A 549 -17.80 18.55 -14.69
CA THR A 549 -16.83 17.57 -14.16
C THR A 549 -16.41 18.00 -12.78
N SER A 550 -15.91 17.07 -11.98
CA SER A 550 -15.41 17.39 -10.63
C SER A 550 -14.28 18.41 -10.66
N TRP A 551 -13.44 18.41 -11.72
CA TRP A 551 -12.36 19.37 -11.90
C TRP A 551 -12.85 20.81 -12.11
N ALA A 552 -14.04 21.00 -12.68
CA ALA A 552 -14.58 22.33 -13.01
C ALA A 552 -14.78 23.25 -11.79
N VAL A 553 -14.80 22.69 -10.59
CA VAL A 553 -14.80 23.45 -9.32
C VAL A 553 -13.57 24.33 -9.18
N VAL A 554 -12.39 23.87 -9.63
CA VAL A 554 -11.13 24.60 -9.47
C VAL A 554 -11.15 25.92 -10.24
N PRO A 555 -11.37 25.95 -11.59
CA PRO A 555 -11.46 27.20 -12.33
C PRO A 555 -12.62 28.08 -11.85
N ALA A 556 -13.78 27.50 -11.51
CA ALA A 556 -14.90 28.27 -10.96
C ALA A 556 -14.57 28.97 -9.63
N THR A 557 -13.79 28.33 -8.78
CA THR A 557 -13.34 28.95 -7.52
C THR A 557 -12.29 30.02 -7.76
N VAL A 558 -11.35 29.79 -8.69
CA VAL A 558 -10.33 30.77 -9.08
C VAL A 558 -10.97 32.05 -9.61
N LEU A 559 -12.04 31.95 -10.38
CA LEU A 559 -12.80 33.12 -10.87
C LEU A 559 -13.44 33.96 -9.73
N GLY A 560 -13.62 33.38 -8.55
CA GLY A 560 -14.13 34.09 -7.37
C GLY A 560 -13.06 34.83 -6.55
N PHE A 561 -11.76 34.70 -6.89
CA PHE A 561 -10.68 35.37 -6.16
C PHE A 561 -10.44 36.82 -6.64
N PRO A 562 -9.75 37.66 -5.87
CA PRO A 562 -9.32 38.99 -6.31
C PRO A 562 -8.48 38.91 -7.59
N THR A 563 -8.61 39.91 -8.48
CA THR A 563 -7.99 39.92 -9.81
C THR A 563 -6.47 39.69 -9.81
N GLY A 564 -5.75 40.22 -8.82
CA GLY A 564 -4.31 39.98 -8.67
C GLY A 564 -3.95 38.52 -8.40
N LEU A 565 -4.70 37.85 -7.51
CA LEU A 565 -4.49 36.41 -7.20
C LEU A 565 -4.90 35.53 -8.37
N GLN A 566 -5.95 35.91 -9.08
CA GLN A 566 -6.39 35.25 -10.32
C GLN A 566 -5.29 35.23 -11.38
N GLN A 567 -4.66 36.40 -11.64
CA GLN A 567 -3.56 36.50 -12.61
C GLN A 567 -2.36 35.63 -12.23
N VAL A 568 -2.00 35.62 -10.95
CA VAL A 568 -0.90 34.75 -10.45
C VAL A 568 -1.23 33.28 -10.64
N LEU A 569 -2.44 32.85 -10.29
CA LEU A 569 -2.86 31.45 -10.45
C LEU A 569 -2.95 31.03 -11.93
N HIS A 570 -3.46 31.91 -12.80
CA HIS A 570 -3.47 31.67 -14.24
C HIS A 570 -2.05 31.62 -14.82
N ALA A 571 -1.13 32.49 -14.35
CA ALA A 571 0.26 32.43 -14.78
C ALA A 571 0.95 31.12 -14.37
N ILE A 572 0.69 30.61 -13.14
CA ILE A 572 1.21 29.32 -12.66
C ILE A 572 0.60 28.15 -13.44
N ALA A 573 -0.67 28.23 -13.80
CA ALA A 573 -1.37 27.21 -14.56
C ALA A 573 -1.09 27.26 -16.08
N SER A 574 -0.45 28.34 -16.55
CA SER A 574 -0.12 28.50 -17.98
C SER A 574 0.96 27.51 -18.42
N GLU A 575 0.91 27.14 -19.70
CA GLU A 575 1.94 26.28 -20.32
C GLU A 575 3.33 26.91 -20.22
N ALA A 576 3.41 28.25 -20.28
CA ALA A 576 4.65 29.01 -20.15
C ALA A 576 5.34 28.80 -18.80
N PHE A 577 4.61 28.49 -17.72
CA PHE A 577 5.18 28.13 -16.41
C PHE A 577 5.28 26.61 -16.24
N ALA A 578 4.28 25.87 -16.65
CA ALA A 578 4.21 24.41 -16.44
C ALA A 578 5.35 23.67 -17.16
N VAL A 579 5.70 24.06 -18.40
CA VAL A 579 6.77 23.42 -19.17
C VAL A 579 8.15 23.65 -18.54
N PRO A 580 8.60 24.89 -18.21
CA PRO A 580 9.87 25.09 -17.52
C PRO A 580 9.90 24.43 -16.14
N PHE A 581 8.81 24.45 -15.41
CA PHE A 581 8.72 23.80 -14.08
C PHE A 581 8.89 22.29 -14.19
N PHE A 582 8.25 21.65 -15.18
CA PHE A 582 8.45 20.22 -15.45
C PHE A 582 9.89 19.91 -15.85
N MET A 583 10.52 20.75 -16.69
CA MET A 583 11.92 20.61 -17.06
C MET A 583 12.85 20.72 -15.84
N VAL A 584 12.59 21.65 -14.92
CA VAL A 584 13.35 21.77 -13.67
C VAL A 584 13.19 20.51 -12.80
N ILE A 585 11.98 19.95 -12.68
CA ILE A 585 11.76 18.68 -11.97
C ILE A 585 12.55 17.54 -12.62
N CYS A 586 12.54 17.43 -13.95
CA CYS A 586 13.31 16.42 -14.67
C CYS A 586 14.82 16.58 -14.42
N LEU A 587 15.34 17.81 -14.44
CA LEU A 587 16.74 18.10 -14.12
C LEU A 587 17.09 17.73 -12.67
N ILE A 588 16.22 18.05 -11.71
CA ILE A 588 16.39 17.64 -10.32
C ILE A 588 16.40 16.12 -10.20
N MET A 589 15.51 15.41 -10.90
CA MET A 589 15.48 13.95 -10.90
C MET A 589 16.76 13.35 -11.47
N VAL A 590 17.26 13.86 -12.61
CA VAL A 590 18.54 13.43 -13.21
C VAL A 590 19.70 13.70 -12.25
N TYR A 591 19.73 14.87 -11.62
CA TYR A 591 20.73 15.22 -10.61
C TYR A 591 20.70 14.27 -9.41
N LEU A 592 19.51 13.95 -8.88
CA LEU A 592 19.36 13.01 -7.76
C LEU A 592 19.80 11.59 -8.13
N ILE A 593 19.53 11.13 -9.36
CA ILE A 593 19.98 9.83 -9.87
C ILE A 593 21.51 9.82 -9.98
N ALA A 594 22.11 10.87 -10.55
CA ALA A 594 23.55 11.01 -10.65
C ALA A 594 24.24 11.05 -9.27
N LEU A 595 23.64 11.79 -8.31
CA LEU A 595 24.12 11.86 -6.93
C LEU A 595 24.05 10.50 -6.24
N ALA A 596 22.96 9.76 -6.40
CA ALA A 596 22.82 8.40 -5.89
C ALA A 596 23.86 7.45 -6.48
N GLY A 597 24.15 7.57 -7.79
CA GLY A 597 25.21 6.83 -8.48
C GLY A 597 26.62 7.17 -7.95
N ALA A 598 26.88 8.47 -7.69
CA ALA A 598 28.13 8.90 -7.10
C ALA A 598 28.33 8.36 -5.67
N HIS A 599 27.31 8.43 -4.84
CA HIS A 599 27.36 7.84 -3.49
C HIS A 599 27.57 6.34 -3.51
N LYS A 600 26.96 5.63 -4.45
CA LYS A 600 27.18 4.18 -4.63
C LYS A 600 28.65 3.88 -4.93
N ARG A 601 29.28 4.63 -5.84
CA ARG A 601 30.71 4.47 -6.18
C ARG A 601 31.63 4.74 -4.98
N VAL A 602 31.34 5.79 -4.19
CA VAL A 602 32.09 6.09 -2.98
C VAL A 602 32.01 4.95 -1.96
N VAL A 603 30.81 4.38 -1.79
CA VAL A 603 30.61 3.22 -0.91
C VAL A 603 31.40 2.02 -1.41
N GLU A 604 31.41 1.73 -2.72
CA GLU A 604 32.21 0.66 -3.32
C GLU A 604 33.70 0.86 -3.08
N GLN A 605 34.23 2.07 -3.32
CA GLN A 605 35.63 2.41 -3.06
C GLN A 605 36.03 2.26 -1.58
N LEU A 606 35.20 2.73 -0.66
CA LEU A 606 35.43 2.57 0.78
C LEU A 606 35.47 1.10 1.20
N ARG A 607 34.65 0.27 0.59
CA ARG A 607 34.64 -1.18 0.83
C ARG A 607 35.87 -1.89 0.30
N GLU A 608 36.32 -1.51 -0.89
CA GLU A 608 37.60 -2.03 -1.43
C GLU A 608 38.75 -1.69 -0.49
N GLN A 609 38.80 -0.46 0.03
CA GLN A 609 39.81 -0.04 1.02
C GLN A 609 39.72 -0.86 2.30
N LEU A 610 38.49 -1.07 2.86
CA LEU A 610 38.29 -1.92 4.03
C LEU A 610 38.72 -3.38 3.79
N ALA A 611 38.47 -3.92 2.60
CA ALA A 611 38.89 -5.26 2.23
C ALA A 611 40.41 -5.36 2.11
N LEU A 612 41.11 -4.33 1.63
CA LEU A 612 42.56 -4.21 1.59
C LEU A 612 43.11 -4.15 3.02
N GLU A 613 42.61 -3.27 3.89
CA GLU A 613 43.03 -3.19 5.29
C GLU A 613 42.84 -4.51 6.05
N SER A 614 41.73 -5.22 5.79
CA SER A 614 41.50 -6.52 6.40
C SER A 614 42.54 -7.57 5.96
N ARG A 615 42.94 -7.56 4.69
CA ARG A 615 44.03 -8.44 4.18
C ARG A 615 45.36 -8.09 4.79
N ASP A 616 45.68 -6.81 4.89
CA ASP A 616 46.93 -6.34 5.49
C ASP A 616 47.01 -6.71 6.97
N LYS A 617 45.90 -6.58 7.73
CA LYS A 617 45.84 -7.05 9.11
C LYS A 617 46.07 -8.56 9.25
N LEU A 618 45.46 -9.37 8.40
CA LEU A 618 45.69 -10.82 8.38
C LEU A 618 47.13 -11.19 8.04
N PHE A 619 47.75 -10.47 7.10
CA PHE A 619 49.14 -10.65 6.76
C PHE A 619 50.09 -10.31 7.92
N LEU A 620 49.84 -9.17 8.59
CA LEU A 620 50.60 -8.75 9.77
C LEU A 620 50.46 -9.74 10.95
N ILE A 621 49.24 -10.20 11.21
CA ILE A 621 48.99 -11.21 12.25
C ILE A 621 49.77 -12.50 11.95
N ARG A 622 49.75 -12.94 10.68
CA ARG A 622 50.50 -14.14 10.25
C ARG A 622 51.99 -13.96 10.44
N LYS A 623 52.57 -12.81 10.05
CA LYS A 623 53.98 -12.48 10.25
C LYS A 623 54.35 -12.42 11.75
N ILE A 624 53.52 -11.82 12.58
CA ILE A 624 53.76 -11.75 14.03
C ILE A 624 53.72 -13.17 14.62
N THR A 625 52.76 -14.00 14.21
CA THR A 625 52.65 -15.37 14.68
C THR A 625 53.86 -16.24 14.23
N GLU A 626 54.35 -16.02 13.01
CA GLU A 626 55.55 -16.66 12.51
C GLU A 626 56.82 -16.22 13.29
N ALA A 627 56.94 -14.90 13.55
CA ALA A 627 58.05 -14.36 14.34
C ALA A 627 58.04 -14.84 15.81
N GLN A 628 56.88 -15.08 16.39
CA GLN A 628 56.75 -15.65 17.73
C GLN A 628 57.01 -17.16 17.79
N ARG A 629 56.98 -17.87 16.66
CA ARG A 629 57.28 -19.29 16.56
C ARG A 629 58.77 -19.62 16.31
N CYS A 630 59.57 -18.60 15.96
CA CYS A 630 61.02 -18.73 15.85
C CYS A 630 61.66 -18.08 17.07
N PRO A 631 62.06 -18.87 18.12
CA PRO A 631 62.81 -18.34 19.26
C PRO A 631 64.24 -17.99 18.89
#